data_c7012f6c2d69c83c314da48f623338b9
#
_entry.id   c7012f6c2d69c83c314da48f623338b9
#
_cell.length_a   1.000
_cell.length_b   1.000
_cell.length_c   1.000
_cell.angle_alpha   90.00
_cell.angle_beta   90.00
_cell.angle_gamma   90.00
#
_symmetry.space_group_name_H-M   'P 1'
#
loop_
_entity.id
_entity.type
_entity.pdbx_description
1 polymer ?
#
loop_
_entity_poly.entity_id
_entity_poly.type
_entity_poly.pdbx_seq_one_letter_code
_entity_poly.pdbx_strand_id
1 'polypeptide(L)'
;EVEAIVAEVAKRIPGERLAMHAQNDTENAVANSLAALKAGVRQIQGTLNGLGERCGNANLVSLIPSLLLKPELAERFETGIVSDGLKNLTHVSRLLDERLNRAPAANAPYVGSSAFAHKGGLHGSAVLKDPRTYEHVPPEAVGNRRHVLVSDQAGRANVILRLQEFGLEVEPSDPRIGELVNQVKEREFQGYAYDDAETSFELMALRALGKLPQYFVVESFRVLVERRYNARGELITVSEATVKVNVDGERHLSMGEGNGPVNALDYALRKDLGKYSDYIED
;
A
#
# COMPACT_ATOMS: atom_id res chain seq x y z
N GLU A 1 -35.47 2.08 8.64
CA GLU A 1 -36.13 3.37 8.93
C GLU A 1 -36.02 4.31 7.71
N VAL A 2 -34.82 4.66 7.22
CA VAL A 2 -34.60 5.55 6.06
C VAL A 2 -35.39 5.09 4.83
N GLU A 3 -35.30 3.81 4.46
CA GLU A 3 -36.03 3.23 3.32
C GLU A 3 -37.56 3.43 3.45
N ALA A 4 -38.10 3.20 4.63
CA ALA A 4 -39.54 3.33 4.87
C ALA A 4 -40.01 4.80 4.76
N ILE A 5 -39.25 5.74 5.32
CA ILE A 5 -39.57 7.17 5.24
C ILE A 5 -39.50 7.64 3.79
N VAL A 6 -38.42 7.28 3.08
CA VAL A 6 -38.23 7.67 1.67
C VAL A 6 -39.32 7.06 0.78
N ALA A 7 -39.67 5.79 0.99
CA ALA A 7 -40.76 5.15 0.24
C ALA A 7 -42.12 5.86 0.45
N GLU A 8 -42.39 6.34 1.65
CA GLU A 8 -43.63 7.12 1.92
C GLU A 8 -43.62 8.47 1.20
N VAL A 9 -42.47 9.17 1.20
CA VAL A 9 -42.31 10.43 0.47
C VAL A 9 -42.40 10.22 -1.04
N ALA A 10 -41.82 9.15 -1.55
CA ALA A 10 -41.84 8.82 -2.98
C ALA A 10 -43.24 8.52 -3.54
N LYS A 11 -44.21 8.21 -2.69
CA LYS A 11 -45.60 8.08 -3.11
C LYS A 11 -46.23 9.43 -3.53
N ARG A 12 -45.67 10.53 -3.07
CA ARG A 12 -46.19 11.89 -3.29
C ARG A 12 -45.33 12.76 -4.20
N ILE A 13 -44.02 12.50 -4.20
CA ILE A 13 -43.04 13.28 -4.95
C ILE A 13 -42.28 12.31 -5.86
N PRO A 14 -42.26 12.56 -7.20
CA PRO A 14 -41.51 11.72 -8.13
C PRO A 14 -40.01 11.66 -7.76
N GLY A 15 -39.40 10.46 -7.92
CA GLY A 15 -38.03 10.20 -7.52
C GLY A 15 -36.99 11.11 -8.19
N GLU A 16 -37.27 11.58 -9.40
CA GLU A 16 -36.41 12.53 -10.14
C GLU A 16 -36.32 13.90 -9.47
N ARG A 17 -37.24 14.20 -8.55
CA ARG A 17 -37.26 15.42 -7.74
C ARG A 17 -36.81 15.20 -6.31
N LEU A 18 -36.38 13.97 -5.97
CA LEU A 18 -35.91 13.59 -4.65
C LEU A 18 -34.41 13.38 -4.64
N ALA A 19 -33.75 14.03 -3.67
CA ALA A 19 -32.34 13.82 -3.40
C ALA A 19 -32.11 13.32 -1.97
N MET A 20 -31.07 12.50 -1.77
CA MET A 20 -30.61 12.10 -0.45
C MET A 20 -29.24 12.70 -0.19
N HIS A 21 -29.10 13.39 0.95
CA HIS A 21 -27.83 13.84 1.50
C HIS A 21 -27.66 13.23 2.89
N ALA A 22 -26.73 12.30 3.03
CA ALA A 22 -26.52 11.57 4.28
C ALA A 22 -25.21 11.97 4.95
N GLN A 23 -25.27 12.25 6.25
CA GLN A 23 -24.11 12.40 7.13
C GLN A 23 -23.65 11.04 7.64
N ASN A 24 -22.36 10.93 7.95
CA ASN A 24 -21.72 9.66 8.26
C ASN A 24 -21.46 9.43 9.76
N ASP A 25 -22.22 10.09 10.63
CA ASP A 25 -22.00 10.12 12.09
C ASP A 25 -22.00 8.71 12.75
N THR A 26 -22.68 7.75 12.12
CA THR A 26 -22.73 6.34 12.57
C THR A 26 -22.22 5.38 11.52
N GLU A 27 -21.39 5.84 10.60
CA GLU A 27 -20.85 5.07 9.47
C GLU A 27 -21.89 4.49 8.50
N ASN A 28 -23.12 4.99 8.53
CA ASN A 28 -24.25 4.47 7.74
C ASN A 28 -24.62 5.34 6.53
N ALA A 29 -23.85 6.38 6.20
CA ALA A 29 -24.21 7.30 5.12
C ALA A 29 -24.35 6.61 3.76
N VAL A 30 -23.42 5.72 3.42
CA VAL A 30 -23.47 4.91 2.18
C VAL A 30 -24.66 3.97 2.18
N ALA A 31 -24.89 3.24 3.27
CA ALA A 31 -26.01 2.31 3.40
C ALA A 31 -27.37 3.03 3.30
N ASN A 32 -27.51 4.18 3.97
CA ASN A 32 -28.71 5.00 3.91
C ASN A 32 -28.95 5.56 2.51
N SER A 33 -27.91 5.97 1.79
CA SER A 33 -27.99 6.44 0.41
C SER A 33 -28.47 5.33 -0.54
N LEU A 34 -27.91 4.10 -0.40
CA LEU A 34 -28.37 2.95 -1.18
C LEU A 34 -29.81 2.55 -0.86
N ALA A 35 -30.22 2.60 0.41
CA ALA A 35 -31.59 2.37 0.83
C ALA A 35 -32.56 3.40 0.23
N ALA A 36 -32.17 4.69 0.21
CA ALA A 36 -32.96 5.74 -0.40
C ALA A 36 -33.12 5.57 -1.92
N LEU A 37 -32.07 5.13 -2.63
CA LEU A 37 -32.14 4.78 -4.05
C LEU A 37 -33.14 3.65 -4.30
N LYS A 38 -33.08 2.59 -3.51
CA LYS A 38 -34.03 1.45 -3.60
C LYS A 38 -35.46 1.89 -3.37
N ALA A 39 -35.68 2.88 -2.49
CA ALA A 39 -36.99 3.43 -2.15
C ALA A 39 -37.51 4.48 -3.15
N GLY A 40 -36.73 4.88 -4.18
CA GLY A 40 -37.21 5.69 -5.27
C GLY A 40 -36.45 7.01 -5.51
N VAL A 41 -35.54 7.43 -4.64
CA VAL A 41 -34.67 8.60 -4.87
C VAL A 41 -33.83 8.41 -6.14
N ARG A 42 -33.59 9.48 -6.89
CA ARG A 42 -32.79 9.46 -8.12
C ARG A 42 -31.57 10.37 -8.09
N GLN A 43 -31.37 11.10 -7.00
CA GLN A 43 -30.16 11.89 -6.80
C GLN A 43 -29.54 11.59 -5.43
N ILE A 44 -28.27 11.28 -5.41
CA ILE A 44 -27.47 11.15 -4.18
C ILE A 44 -26.42 12.26 -4.16
N GLN A 45 -26.36 12.96 -3.05
CA GLN A 45 -25.31 13.90 -2.75
C GLN A 45 -24.31 13.23 -1.81
N GLY A 46 -23.06 13.19 -2.23
CA GLY A 46 -21.95 12.64 -1.48
C GLY A 46 -20.68 13.41 -1.78
N THR A 47 -19.60 13.00 -1.15
CA THR A 47 -18.30 13.63 -1.32
C THR A 47 -17.22 12.58 -1.64
N LEU A 48 -16.21 13.00 -2.37
CA LEU A 48 -15.06 12.15 -2.64
C LEU A 48 -14.31 11.91 -1.31
N ASN A 49 -13.91 10.65 -1.06
CA ASN A 49 -13.34 10.17 0.19
C ASN A 49 -14.20 10.43 1.44
N GLY A 50 -15.50 10.69 1.27
CA GLY A 50 -16.42 10.94 2.38
C GLY A 50 -16.17 12.22 3.14
N LEU A 51 -15.49 13.21 2.55
CA LEU A 51 -15.18 14.47 3.21
C LEU A 51 -16.45 15.20 3.64
N GLY A 52 -16.38 15.95 4.74
CA GLY A 52 -17.51 16.75 5.24
C GLY A 52 -17.37 17.08 6.72
N GLU A 53 -18.35 17.75 7.25
CA GLU A 53 -18.41 18.08 8.66
C GLU A 53 -18.51 16.84 9.54
N ARG A 54 -17.99 16.92 10.75
CA ARG A 54 -17.95 15.85 11.77
C ARG A 54 -17.32 14.57 11.24
N CYS A 55 -18.13 13.51 10.97
CA CYS A 55 -17.67 12.23 10.44
C CYS A 55 -17.76 12.15 8.91
N GLY A 56 -18.12 13.28 8.24
CA GLY A 56 -18.21 13.37 6.80
C GLY A 56 -19.56 13.00 6.22
N ASN A 57 -19.60 12.86 4.91
CA ASN A 57 -20.81 12.59 4.12
C ASN A 57 -20.74 11.18 3.49
N ALA A 58 -21.79 10.81 2.76
CA ALA A 58 -21.76 9.58 1.98
C ALA A 58 -20.58 9.57 1.01
N ASN A 59 -19.76 8.53 1.13
CA ASN A 59 -18.52 8.42 0.37
C ASN A 59 -18.80 7.97 -1.07
N LEU A 60 -18.55 8.84 -2.04
CA LEU A 60 -18.70 8.54 -3.46
C LEU A 60 -17.76 7.43 -3.92
N VAL A 61 -16.59 7.28 -3.30
CA VAL A 61 -15.63 6.20 -3.58
C VAL A 61 -16.22 4.82 -3.26
N SER A 62 -17.17 4.74 -2.35
CA SER A 62 -17.90 3.51 -2.05
C SER A 62 -19.21 3.39 -2.82
N LEU A 63 -19.94 4.49 -3.00
CA LEU A 63 -21.25 4.51 -3.68
C LEU A 63 -21.13 4.17 -5.17
N ILE A 64 -20.25 4.86 -5.89
CA ILE A 64 -20.10 4.71 -7.35
C ILE A 64 -19.77 3.26 -7.74
N PRO A 65 -18.71 2.63 -7.22
CA PRO A 65 -18.41 1.25 -7.58
C PRO A 65 -19.48 0.27 -7.09
N SER A 66 -20.15 0.54 -5.96
CA SER A 66 -21.27 -0.30 -5.53
C SER A 66 -22.43 -0.28 -6.52
N LEU A 67 -22.74 0.87 -7.12
CA LEU A 67 -23.79 1.00 -8.13
C LEU A 67 -23.42 0.33 -9.46
N LEU A 68 -22.15 0.38 -9.85
CA LEU A 68 -21.69 -0.09 -11.16
C LEU A 68 -21.25 -1.56 -11.18
N LEU A 69 -20.76 -2.10 -10.05
CA LEU A 69 -20.14 -3.42 -10.00
C LEU A 69 -21.00 -4.47 -9.29
N LYS A 70 -22.02 -4.06 -8.54
CA LYS A 70 -22.96 -5.02 -7.93
C LYS A 70 -24.13 -5.27 -8.88
N PRO A 71 -24.33 -6.52 -9.34
CA PRO A 71 -25.32 -6.83 -10.40
C PRO A 71 -26.73 -6.30 -10.07
N GLU A 72 -27.18 -6.50 -8.84
CA GLU A 72 -28.52 -6.07 -8.38
C GLU A 72 -28.74 -4.55 -8.42
N LEU A 73 -27.65 -3.75 -8.42
CA LEU A 73 -27.71 -2.29 -8.52
C LEU A 73 -27.44 -1.83 -9.95
N ALA A 74 -26.47 -2.43 -10.62
CA ALA A 74 -26.11 -2.10 -11.99
C ALA A 74 -27.24 -2.34 -13.00
N GLU A 75 -28.07 -3.37 -12.75
CA GLU A 75 -29.26 -3.65 -13.57
C GLU A 75 -30.40 -2.64 -13.37
N ARG A 76 -30.39 -1.91 -12.25
CA ARG A 76 -31.47 -0.98 -11.88
C ARG A 76 -31.12 0.49 -12.04
N PHE A 77 -29.86 0.84 -11.98
CA PHE A 77 -29.40 2.21 -11.95
C PHE A 77 -28.33 2.47 -12.99
N GLU A 78 -28.51 3.52 -13.74
CA GLU A 78 -27.54 4.07 -14.68
C GLU A 78 -26.95 5.36 -14.08
N THR A 79 -25.62 5.47 -14.11
CA THR A 79 -24.90 6.59 -13.48
C THR A 79 -24.27 7.56 -14.48
N GLY A 80 -24.23 7.19 -15.75
CA GLY A 80 -23.49 7.92 -16.79
C GLY A 80 -21.97 7.76 -16.71
N ILE A 81 -21.45 7.06 -15.70
CA ILE A 81 -20.02 6.72 -15.60
C ILE A 81 -19.77 5.41 -16.33
N VAL A 82 -18.90 5.44 -17.33
CA VAL A 82 -18.50 4.24 -18.07
C VAL A 82 -17.46 3.42 -17.28
N SER A 83 -17.40 2.11 -17.56
CA SER A 83 -16.51 1.18 -16.83
C SER A 83 -15.04 1.60 -16.89
N ASP A 84 -14.56 2.15 -18.00
CA ASP A 84 -13.18 2.63 -18.13
C ASP A 84 -12.93 3.87 -17.26
N GLY A 85 -13.92 4.72 -17.00
CA GLY A 85 -13.84 5.83 -16.07
C GLY A 85 -13.65 5.35 -14.63
N LEU A 86 -14.28 4.22 -14.27
CA LEU A 86 -14.18 3.66 -12.92
C LEU A 86 -12.75 3.18 -12.58
N LYS A 87 -11.96 2.77 -13.54
CA LYS A 87 -10.55 2.40 -13.36
C LYS A 87 -9.68 3.54 -12.82
N ASN A 88 -10.14 4.78 -12.90
CA ASN A 88 -9.45 5.93 -12.32
C ASN A 88 -9.79 6.19 -10.84
N LEU A 89 -10.72 5.43 -10.25
CA LEU A 89 -11.26 5.74 -8.92
C LEU A 89 -10.17 5.79 -7.83
N THR A 90 -9.27 4.82 -7.81
CA THR A 90 -8.14 4.78 -6.86
C THR A 90 -7.21 5.96 -7.07
N HIS A 91 -6.88 6.31 -8.30
CA HIS A 91 -6.04 7.47 -8.61
C HIS A 91 -6.69 8.78 -8.15
N VAL A 92 -7.96 8.97 -8.46
CA VAL A 92 -8.71 10.19 -8.08
C VAL A 92 -8.80 10.32 -6.55
N SER A 93 -9.05 9.21 -5.84
CA SER A 93 -9.06 9.19 -4.37
C SER A 93 -7.71 9.63 -3.79
N ARG A 94 -6.62 9.06 -4.28
CA ARG A 94 -5.25 9.39 -3.83
C ARG A 94 -4.84 10.82 -4.19
N LEU A 95 -5.19 11.29 -5.38
CA LEU A 95 -4.94 12.66 -5.80
C LEU A 95 -5.60 13.68 -4.86
N LEU A 96 -6.83 13.40 -4.40
CA LEU A 96 -7.48 14.25 -3.42
C LEU A 96 -6.73 14.28 -2.08
N ASP A 97 -6.32 13.12 -1.57
CA ASP A 97 -5.56 13.04 -0.31
C ASP A 97 -4.23 13.78 -0.43
N GLU A 98 -3.52 13.64 -1.56
CA GLU A 98 -2.29 14.37 -1.86
C GLU A 98 -2.52 15.90 -1.85
N ARG A 99 -3.59 16.37 -2.54
CA ARG A 99 -3.95 17.80 -2.57
C ARG A 99 -4.30 18.35 -1.19
N LEU A 100 -4.83 17.51 -0.32
CA LEU A 100 -5.16 17.86 1.07
C LEU A 100 -3.98 17.65 2.04
N ASN A 101 -2.83 17.20 1.55
CA ASN A 101 -1.68 16.82 2.36
C ASN A 101 -2.05 15.81 3.46
N ARG A 102 -2.80 14.77 3.08
CA ARG A 102 -3.23 13.67 3.95
C ARG A 102 -2.67 12.35 3.45
N ALA A 103 -2.31 11.47 4.38
CA ALA A 103 -2.02 10.09 4.02
C ALA A 103 -3.31 9.38 3.59
N PRO A 104 -3.31 8.63 2.46
CA PRO A 104 -4.45 7.82 2.06
C PRO A 104 -4.81 6.79 3.13
N ALA A 105 -6.11 6.59 3.38
CA ALA A 105 -6.56 5.58 4.32
C ALA A 105 -6.34 4.18 3.73
N ALA A 106 -5.42 3.40 4.32
CA ALA A 106 -5.06 2.08 3.83
C ALA A 106 -6.26 1.11 3.77
N ASN A 107 -7.21 1.24 4.71
CA ASN A 107 -8.41 0.41 4.81
C ASN A 107 -9.64 1.00 4.10
N ALA A 108 -9.49 2.05 3.28
CA ALA A 108 -10.60 2.63 2.54
C ALA A 108 -11.20 1.58 1.57
N PRO A 109 -12.53 1.35 1.59
CA PRO A 109 -13.16 0.42 0.67
C PRO A 109 -12.82 0.74 -0.79
N TYR A 110 -12.57 -0.29 -1.60
CA TYR A 110 -12.19 -0.25 -3.01
C TYR A 110 -10.82 0.36 -3.34
N VAL A 111 -10.40 1.44 -2.70
CA VAL A 111 -9.24 2.26 -3.12
C VAL A 111 -8.04 2.18 -2.19
N GLY A 112 -8.24 1.74 -0.95
CA GLY A 112 -7.16 1.59 0.03
C GLY A 112 -6.14 0.54 -0.37
N SER A 113 -4.90 0.68 0.07
CA SER A 113 -3.85 -0.30 -0.18
C SER A 113 -4.15 -1.68 0.42
N SER A 114 -4.92 -1.72 1.52
CA SER A 114 -5.33 -2.97 2.16
C SER A 114 -6.65 -3.54 1.63
N ALA A 115 -7.38 -2.82 0.74
CA ALA A 115 -8.71 -3.25 0.28
C ALA A 115 -8.70 -4.61 -0.44
N PHE A 116 -7.58 -4.95 -1.08
CA PHE A 116 -7.36 -6.21 -1.78
C PHE A 116 -6.05 -6.88 -1.32
N ALA A 117 -5.71 -6.70 -0.04
CA ALA A 117 -4.52 -7.28 0.54
C ALA A 117 -4.86 -8.59 1.28
N HIS A 118 -4.08 -9.63 1.01
CA HIS A 118 -4.27 -10.96 1.59
C HIS A 118 -3.03 -11.37 2.38
N LYS A 119 -3.13 -11.37 3.72
CA LYS A 119 -2.02 -11.69 4.62
C LYS A 119 -1.96 -13.18 4.99
N GLY A 120 -3.08 -13.79 5.29
CA GLY A 120 -3.14 -15.19 5.73
C GLY A 120 -2.82 -16.18 4.60
N GLY A 121 -2.01 -17.22 4.89
CA GLY A 121 -1.62 -18.22 3.91
C GLY A 121 -2.81 -18.98 3.28
N LEU A 122 -3.89 -19.20 4.05
CA LEU A 122 -5.12 -19.80 3.54
C LEU A 122 -5.81 -18.88 2.54
N HIS A 123 -5.89 -17.58 2.84
CA HIS A 123 -6.49 -16.56 1.97
C HIS A 123 -5.71 -16.45 0.64
N GLY A 124 -4.38 -16.33 0.72
CA GLY A 124 -3.52 -16.29 -0.46
C GLY A 124 -3.68 -17.53 -1.34
N SER A 125 -3.74 -18.73 -0.73
CA SER A 125 -3.94 -19.98 -1.46
C SER A 125 -5.32 -20.08 -2.12
N ALA A 126 -6.37 -19.55 -1.49
CA ALA A 126 -7.72 -19.58 -2.05
C ALA A 126 -7.87 -18.56 -3.20
N VAL A 127 -7.34 -17.35 -3.03
CA VAL A 127 -7.34 -16.31 -4.07
C VAL A 127 -6.56 -16.75 -5.31
N LEU A 128 -5.47 -17.50 -5.14
CA LEU A 128 -4.73 -18.11 -6.26
C LEU A 128 -5.57 -19.06 -7.11
N LYS A 129 -6.46 -19.84 -6.45
CA LYS A 129 -7.32 -20.79 -7.14
C LYS A 129 -8.51 -20.11 -7.79
N ASP A 130 -9.16 -19.20 -7.06
CA ASP A 130 -10.27 -18.39 -7.52
C ASP A 130 -10.35 -17.09 -6.70
N PRO A 131 -10.01 -15.94 -7.27
CA PRO A 131 -10.09 -14.66 -6.57
C PRO A 131 -11.45 -14.36 -5.95
N ARG A 132 -12.54 -14.83 -6.58
CA ARG A 132 -13.92 -14.62 -6.12
C ARG A 132 -14.21 -15.23 -4.73
N THR A 133 -13.32 -16.07 -4.21
CA THR A 133 -13.46 -16.63 -2.85
C THR A 133 -13.32 -15.58 -1.76
N TYR A 134 -12.56 -14.49 -2.02
CA TYR A 134 -12.30 -13.41 -1.06
C TYR A 134 -12.48 -12.01 -1.63
N GLU A 135 -12.49 -11.87 -2.94
CA GLU A 135 -12.64 -10.57 -3.61
C GLU A 135 -14.06 -10.43 -4.16
N HIS A 136 -14.74 -9.40 -3.71
CA HIS A 136 -16.12 -9.12 -4.13
C HIS A 136 -16.21 -8.45 -5.49
N VAL A 137 -15.09 -7.87 -5.98
CA VAL A 137 -14.88 -7.29 -7.32
C VAL A 137 -13.42 -7.46 -7.73
N PRO A 138 -13.10 -7.50 -9.03
CA PRO A 138 -11.71 -7.42 -9.49
C PRO A 138 -11.09 -6.07 -9.08
N PRO A 139 -9.91 -6.03 -8.44
CA PRO A 139 -9.28 -4.76 -8.03
C PRO A 139 -9.03 -3.81 -9.19
N GLU A 140 -8.72 -4.34 -10.37
CA GLU A 140 -8.44 -3.58 -11.59
C GLU A 140 -9.66 -2.79 -12.08
N ALA A 141 -10.87 -3.23 -11.73
CA ALA A 141 -12.10 -2.52 -12.08
C ALA A 141 -12.20 -1.13 -11.45
N VAL A 142 -11.51 -0.91 -10.34
CA VAL A 142 -11.44 0.37 -9.60
C VAL A 142 -10.04 1.00 -9.65
N GLY A 143 -9.15 0.49 -10.49
CA GLY A 143 -7.77 0.97 -10.61
C GLY A 143 -6.89 0.64 -9.41
N ASN A 144 -7.28 -0.36 -8.61
CA ASN A 144 -6.47 -0.91 -7.54
C ASN A 144 -5.76 -2.17 -8.01
N ARG A 145 -4.95 -2.78 -7.16
CA ARG A 145 -4.26 -4.04 -7.42
C ARG A 145 -4.37 -4.98 -6.23
N ARG A 146 -4.28 -6.27 -6.51
CA ARG A 146 -4.16 -7.28 -5.46
C ARG A 146 -2.78 -7.19 -4.84
N HIS A 147 -2.73 -7.34 -3.52
CA HIS A 147 -1.49 -7.46 -2.78
C HIS A 147 -1.50 -8.75 -1.97
N VAL A 148 -0.48 -9.56 -2.14
CA VAL A 148 -0.24 -10.71 -1.26
C VAL A 148 0.87 -10.32 -0.31
N LEU A 149 0.49 -10.08 0.94
CA LEU A 149 1.43 -9.67 1.97
C LEU A 149 2.30 -10.85 2.39
N VAL A 150 3.58 -10.58 2.61
CA VAL A 150 4.53 -11.54 3.16
C VAL A 150 4.76 -11.19 4.61
N SER A 151 4.39 -12.09 5.53
CA SER A 151 4.49 -11.89 6.97
C SER A 151 4.75 -13.21 7.70
N ASP A 152 4.82 -13.17 9.02
CA ASP A 152 4.90 -14.36 9.90
C ASP A 152 3.78 -15.37 9.65
N GLN A 153 2.60 -14.90 9.19
CA GLN A 153 1.45 -15.72 8.81
C GLN A 153 1.50 -16.21 7.35
N ALA A 154 2.48 -15.72 6.57
CA ALA A 154 2.64 -16.13 5.18
C ALA A 154 3.08 -17.59 5.07
N GLY A 155 2.43 -18.30 4.16
CA GLY A 155 2.84 -19.63 3.74
C GLY A 155 3.68 -19.58 2.47
N ARG A 156 4.12 -20.77 2.01
CA ARG A 156 4.88 -20.91 0.73
C ARG A 156 4.14 -20.28 -0.45
N ALA A 157 2.80 -20.39 -0.49
CA ALA A 157 1.98 -19.85 -1.57
C ALA A 157 2.09 -18.31 -1.66
N ASN A 158 2.08 -17.60 -0.52
CA ASN A 158 2.24 -16.15 -0.50
C ASN A 158 3.61 -15.72 -1.03
N VAL A 159 4.67 -16.44 -0.61
CA VAL A 159 6.03 -16.16 -1.07
C VAL A 159 6.16 -16.40 -2.58
N ILE A 160 5.61 -17.51 -3.09
CA ILE A 160 5.64 -17.81 -4.54
C ILE A 160 4.92 -16.72 -5.34
N LEU A 161 3.73 -16.29 -4.89
CA LEU A 161 2.99 -15.21 -5.53
C LEU A 161 3.80 -13.93 -5.59
N ARG A 162 4.40 -13.57 -4.47
CA ARG A 162 5.20 -12.37 -4.37
C ARG A 162 6.43 -12.43 -5.28
N LEU A 163 7.07 -13.59 -5.39
CA LEU A 163 8.17 -13.81 -6.33
C LEU A 163 7.72 -13.65 -7.79
N GLN A 164 6.53 -14.15 -8.13
CA GLN A 164 5.95 -13.97 -9.47
C GLN A 164 5.66 -12.50 -9.80
N GLU A 165 5.19 -11.71 -8.82
CA GLU A 165 5.00 -10.26 -8.99
C GLU A 165 6.31 -9.53 -9.34
N PHE A 166 7.46 -10.02 -8.85
CA PHE A 166 8.79 -9.53 -9.20
C PHE A 166 9.36 -10.14 -10.50
N GLY A 167 8.57 -10.97 -11.21
CA GLY A 167 9.05 -11.66 -12.40
C GLY A 167 10.02 -12.81 -12.11
N LEU A 168 10.04 -13.28 -10.87
CA LEU A 168 10.88 -14.39 -10.43
C LEU A 168 10.11 -15.70 -10.49
N GLU A 169 10.29 -16.47 -11.56
CA GLU A 169 9.72 -17.80 -11.67
C GLU A 169 10.52 -18.78 -10.82
N VAL A 170 9.82 -19.51 -9.94
CA VAL A 170 10.38 -20.55 -9.08
C VAL A 170 9.44 -21.74 -9.02
N GLU A 171 10.01 -22.93 -9.03
CA GLU A 171 9.25 -24.16 -8.85
C GLU A 171 8.65 -24.22 -7.43
N PRO A 172 7.35 -24.54 -7.29
CA PRO A 172 6.71 -24.63 -5.97
C PRO A 172 7.38 -25.59 -4.99
N SER A 173 8.11 -26.57 -5.50
CA SER A 173 8.85 -27.57 -4.71
C SER A 173 10.24 -27.11 -4.27
N ASP A 174 10.73 -25.97 -4.76
CA ASP A 174 12.08 -25.49 -4.45
C ASP A 174 12.28 -25.34 -2.93
N PRO A 175 13.29 -26.00 -2.33
CA PRO A 175 13.53 -25.94 -0.89
C PRO A 175 13.86 -24.52 -0.40
N ARG A 176 14.48 -23.69 -1.25
CA ARG A 176 14.84 -22.29 -0.93
C ARG A 176 13.61 -21.43 -0.58
N ILE A 177 12.43 -21.78 -1.09
CA ILE A 177 11.19 -21.09 -0.70
C ILE A 177 10.88 -21.33 0.79
N GLY A 178 11.11 -22.55 1.28
CA GLY A 178 10.94 -22.87 2.70
C GLY A 178 11.91 -22.09 3.58
N GLU A 179 13.14 -21.96 3.15
CA GLU A 179 14.16 -21.16 3.84
C GLU A 179 13.79 -19.68 3.86
N LEU A 180 13.31 -19.14 2.73
CA LEU A 180 12.85 -17.75 2.63
C LEU A 180 11.66 -17.46 3.56
N VAL A 181 10.69 -18.39 3.64
CA VAL A 181 9.57 -18.26 4.61
C VAL A 181 10.09 -18.21 6.05
N ASN A 182 11.07 -19.05 6.40
CA ASN A 182 11.64 -19.04 7.74
C ASN A 182 12.44 -17.75 8.02
N GLN A 183 13.19 -17.25 7.03
CA GLN A 183 13.90 -15.97 7.15
C GLN A 183 12.93 -14.79 7.38
N VAL A 184 11.80 -14.75 6.67
CA VAL A 184 10.77 -13.73 6.91
C VAL A 184 10.29 -13.78 8.35
N LYS A 185 9.89 -14.97 8.84
CA LYS A 185 9.39 -15.15 10.20
C LYS A 185 10.41 -14.72 11.26
N GLU A 186 11.66 -15.11 11.08
CA GLU A 186 12.75 -14.73 11.98
C GLU A 186 12.96 -13.21 11.99
N ARG A 187 12.94 -12.56 10.82
CA ARG A 187 13.09 -11.10 10.72
C ARG A 187 11.92 -10.37 11.34
N GLU A 188 10.69 -10.82 11.11
CA GLU A 188 9.51 -10.20 11.75
C GLU A 188 9.54 -10.38 13.28
N PHE A 189 9.99 -11.52 13.76
CA PHE A 189 10.20 -11.72 15.20
C PHE A 189 11.23 -10.73 15.77
N GLN A 190 12.23 -10.33 14.99
CA GLN A 190 13.21 -9.29 15.32
C GLN A 190 12.66 -7.86 15.18
N GLY A 191 11.40 -7.67 14.76
CA GLY A 191 10.75 -6.37 14.62
C GLY A 191 10.79 -5.76 13.21
N TYR A 192 11.23 -6.49 12.18
CA TYR A 192 11.11 -6.05 10.78
C TYR A 192 9.68 -6.24 10.30
N ALA A 193 9.25 -5.43 9.30
CA ALA A 193 7.97 -5.59 8.62
C ALA A 193 8.19 -5.48 7.11
N TYR A 194 7.57 -6.37 6.36
CA TYR A 194 7.70 -6.41 4.90
C TYR A 194 6.40 -5.99 4.19
N ASP A 195 5.36 -5.62 4.93
CA ASP A 195 4.06 -5.23 4.37
C ASP A 195 4.17 -4.02 3.40
N ASP A 196 5.03 -3.04 3.74
CA ASP A 196 5.29 -1.85 2.92
C ASP A 196 6.76 -1.78 2.43
N ALA A 197 7.56 -2.83 2.65
CA ALA A 197 8.98 -2.88 2.30
C ALA A 197 9.25 -3.87 1.15
N GLU A 198 8.57 -3.67 0.02
CA GLU A 198 8.58 -4.54 -1.15
C GLU A 198 10.01 -4.83 -1.66
N THR A 199 10.80 -3.78 -1.89
CA THR A 199 12.18 -3.92 -2.37
C THR A 199 13.09 -4.63 -1.37
N SER A 200 12.87 -4.44 -0.06
CA SER A 200 13.63 -5.16 0.97
C SER A 200 13.36 -6.67 0.94
N PHE A 201 12.09 -7.05 0.72
CA PHE A 201 11.74 -8.46 0.52
C PHE A 201 12.29 -9.00 -0.79
N GLU A 202 12.22 -8.25 -1.89
CA GLU A 202 12.77 -8.63 -3.19
C GLU A 202 14.28 -8.93 -3.09
N LEU A 203 15.04 -8.02 -2.47
CA LEU A 203 16.48 -8.22 -2.24
C LEU A 203 16.77 -9.46 -1.38
N MET A 204 15.97 -9.71 -0.35
CA MET A 204 16.09 -10.90 0.48
C MET A 204 15.83 -12.17 -0.34
N ALA A 205 14.80 -12.15 -1.18
CA ALA A 205 14.44 -13.25 -2.05
C ALA A 205 15.51 -13.53 -3.10
N LEU A 206 16.03 -12.50 -3.77
CA LEU A 206 17.13 -12.63 -4.73
C LEU A 206 18.39 -13.22 -4.10
N ARG A 207 18.72 -12.84 -2.86
CA ARG A 207 19.82 -13.44 -2.10
C ARG A 207 19.59 -14.92 -1.78
N ALA A 208 18.39 -15.25 -1.26
CA ALA A 208 18.03 -16.64 -0.93
C ALA A 208 18.03 -17.55 -2.17
N LEU A 209 17.66 -17.01 -3.34
CA LEU A 209 17.68 -17.73 -4.62
C LEU A 209 19.07 -17.77 -5.27
N GLY A 210 20.09 -17.11 -4.69
CA GLY A 210 21.43 -17.03 -5.28
C GLY A 210 21.51 -16.21 -6.56
N LYS A 211 20.54 -15.31 -6.78
CA LYS A 211 20.46 -14.43 -7.97
C LYS A 211 21.07 -13.04 -7.73
N LEU A 212 21.42 -12.71 -6.49
CA LEU A 212 22.06 -11.44 -6.15
C LEU A 212 23.51 -11.70 -5.73
N PRO A 213 24.48 -11.13 -6.45
CA PRO A 213 25.89 -11.20 -6.04
C PRO A 213 26.10 -10.47 -4.71
N GLN A 214 27.02 -10.99 -3.90
CA GLN A 214 27.45 -10.31 -2.69
C GLN A 214 28.67 -9.44 -3.03
N TYR A 215 28.44 -8.16 -3.21
CA TYR A 215 29.49 -7.21 -3.59
C TYR A 215 30.40 -6.85 -2.42
N PHE A 216 29.86 -6.78 -1.22
CA PHE A 216 30.60 -6.47 0.01
C PHE A 216 29.86 -6.99 1.24
N VAL A 217 30.57 -7.04 2.36
CA VAL A 217 30.02 -7.37 3.69
C VAL A 217 30.37 -6.24 4.65
N VAL A 218 29.35 -5.61 5.25
CA VAL A 218 29.59 -4.62 6.31
C VAL A 218 29.87 -5.37 7.62
N GLU A 219 31.08 -5.22 8.17
CA GLU A 219 31.46 -5.80 9.44
C GLU A 219 30.96 -4.98 10.63
N SER A 220 31.10 -3.66 10.53
CA SER A 220 30.61 -2.71 11.53
C SER A 220 30.56 -1.30 10.98
N PHE A 221 29.72 -0.49 11.58
CA PHE A 221 29.70 0.94 11.32
C PHE A 221 29.49 1.73 12.62
N ARG A 222 29.89 2.99 12.59
CA ARG A 222 29.63 4.00 13.65
C ARG A 222 29.25 5.30 12.97
N VAL A 223 28.23 5.95 13.52
CA VAL A 223 27.85 7.30 13.10
C VAL A 223 27.88 8.19 14.33
N LEU A 224 28.56 9.32 14.22
CA LEU A 224 28.61 10.38 15.24
C LEU A 224 27.88 11.60 14.71
N VAL A 225 26.91 12.09 15.44
CA VAL A 225 26.21 13.33 15.12
C VAL A 225 26.53 14.33 16.23
N GLU A 226 27.24 15.38 15.88
CA GLU A 226 27.66 16.45 16.79
C GLU A 226 26.88 17.73 16.46
N ARG A 227 26.35 18.37 17.50
CA ARG A 227 25.78 19.72 17.39
C ARG A 227 26.68 20.68 18.16
N ARG A 228 27.23 21.65 17.48
CA ARG A 228 28.14 22.63 18.06
C ARG A 228 27.93 24.02 17.50
N TYR A 229 28.36 25.03 18.23
CA TYR A 229 28.40 26.37 17.71
C TYR A 229 29.70 26.60 16.92
N ASN A 230 29.60 27.18 15.73
CA ASN A 230 30.77 27.62 14.96
C ASN A 230 31.37 28.94 15.51
N ALA A 231 32.46 29.39 14.94
CA ALA A 231 33.14 30.63 15.33
C ALA A 231 32.26 31.90 15.17
N ARG A 232 31.14 31.81 14.44
CA ARG A 232 30.17 32.90 14.24
C ARG A 232 28.99 32.83 15.22
N GLY A 233 28.97 31.85 16.11
CA GLY A 233 27.87 31.61 17.05
C GLY A 233 26.64 30.93 16.43
N GLU A 234 26.73 30.38 15.23
CA GLU A 234 25.68 29.66 14.56
C GLU A 234 25.71 28.18 14.99
N LEU A 235 24.54 27.62 15.30
CA LEU A 235 24.40 26.18 15.60
C LEU A 235 24.56 25.37 14.31
N ILE A 236 25.60 24.55 14.25
CA ILE A 236 25.82 23.62 13.15
C ILE A 236 25.68 22.18 13.61
N THR A 237 25.26 21.32 12.73
CA THR A 237 25.23 19.87 12.94
C THR A 237 26.21 19.24 11.98
N VAL A 238 27.13 18.43 12.49
CA VAL A 238 28.10 17.66 11.72
C VAL A 238 27.80 16.19 11.92
N SER A 239 27.74 15.43 10.83
CA SER A 239 27.59 13.99 10.88
C SER A 239 28.81 13.33 10.26
N GLU A 240 29.44 12.46 11.03
CA GLU A 240 30.61 11.68 10.61
C GLU A 240 30.27 10.19 10.71
N ALA A 241 30.69 9.40 9.74
CA ALA A 241 30.55 7.96 9.76
C ALA A 241 31.88 7.24 9.57
N THR A 242 32.05 6.14 10.26
CA THR A 242 33.15 5.19 10.04
C THR A 242 32.56 3.83 9.68
N VAL A 243 33.02 3.23 8.59
CA VAL A 243 32.56 1.93 8.10
C VAL A 243 33.73 0.97 8.00
N LYS A 244 33.51 -0.26 8.47
CA LYS A 244 34.40 -1.39 8.19
C LYS A 244 33.69 -2.34 7.24
N VAL A 245 34.25 -2.51 6.08
CA VAL A 245 33.67 -3.33 5.01
C VAL A 245 34.69 -4.30 4.46
N ASN A 246 34.23 -5.51 4.10
CA ASN A 246 35.02 -6.48 3.36
C ASN A 246 34.53 -6.49 1.91
N VAL A 247 35.42 -6.21 0.97
CA VAL A 247 35.16 -6.22 -0.47
C VAL A 247 36.11 -7.23 -1.11
N ASP A 248 35.58 -8.27 -1.76
CA ASP A 248 36.37 -9.33 -2.40
C ASP A 248 37.41 -9.99 -1.48
N GLY A 249 37.16 -10.05 -0.17
CA GLY A 249 38.08 -10.61 0.82
C GLY A 249 39.07 -9.62 1.43
N GLU A 250 39.13 -8.39 0.93
CA GLU A 250 39.95 -7.34 1.51
C GLU A 250 39.12 -6.45 2.46
N ARG A 251 39.74 -6.18 3.61
CA ARG A 251 39.10 -5.37 4.65
C ARG A 251 39.48 -3.91 4.52
N HIS A 252 38.46 -3.06 4.37
CA HIS A 252 38.60 -1.60 4.29
C HIS A 252 38.03 -0.90 5.51
N LEU A 253 38.61 0.23 5.87
CA LEU A 253 38.16 1.13 6.93
C LEU A 253 38.07 2.53 6.37
N SER A 254 36.85 3.03 6.20
CA SER A 254 36.57 4.32 5.60
C SER A 254 35.83 5.24 6.54
N MET A 255 35.98 6.55 6.26
CA MET A 255 35.28 7.62 6.96
C MET A 255 34.62 8.56 5.96
N GLY A 256 33.46 9.11 6.33
CA GLY A 256 32.72 10.10 5.56
C GLY A 256 32.06 11.14 6.45
N GLU A 257 31.98 12.37 5.95
CA GLU A 257 31.16 13.44 6.52
C GLU A 257 29.98 13.71 5.62
N GLY A 258 28.84 14.10 6.19
CA GLY A 258 27.62 14.39 5.44
C GLY A 258 26.66 15.31 6.16
N ASN A 259 25.61 15.71 5.44
CA ASN A 259 24.55 16.59 5.95
C ASN A 259 23.67 15.93 7.02
N GLY A 260 23.80 14.61 7.18
CA GLY A 260 23.09 13.80 8.16
C GLY A 260 23.71 12.42 8.27
N PRO A 261 23.25 11.61 9.22
CA PRO A 261 23.85 10.30 9.53
C PRO A 261 23.86 9.33 8.35
N VAL A 262 22.79 9.31 7.55
CA VAL A 262 22.67 8.41 6.39
C VAL A 262 23.63 8.85 5.28
N ASN A 263 23.69 10.16 4.99
CA ASN A 263 24.55 10.70 3.97
C ASN A 263 26.05 10.52 4.32
N ALA A 264 26.42 10.71 5.60
CA ALA A 264 27.78 10.45 6.07
C ALA A 264 28.15 8.96 5.92
N LEU A 265 27.20 8.06 6.23
CA LEU A 265 27.40 6.61 6.10
C LEU A 265 27.56 6.18 4.64
N ASP A 266 26.75 6.74 3.74
CA ASP A 266 26.81 6.50 2.30
C ASP A 266 28.18 6.95 1.73
N TYR A 267 28.62 8.17 2.07
CA TYR A 267 29.93 8.65 1.67
C TYR A 267 31.10 7.78 2.21
N ALA A 268 30.99 7.32 3.45
CA ALA A 268 32.00 6.43 4.01
C ALA A 268 32.05 5.09 3.25
N LEU A 269 30.88 4.52 2.92
CA LEU A 269 30.77 3.24 2.24
C LEU A 269 31.30 3.32 0.80
N ARG A 270 30.93 4.34 0.05
CA ARG A 270 31.30 4.52 -1.37
C ARG A 270 32.80 4.64 -1.60
N LYS A 271 33.56 5.15 -0.62
CA LYS A 271 35.01 5.38 -0.76
C LYS A 271 35.82 4.13 -1.07
N ASP A 272 35.41 2.99 -0.54
CA ASP A 272 36.21 1.75 -0.58
C ASP A 272 35.44 0.55 -1.16
N LEU A 273 34.50 0.80 -2.08
CA LEU A 273 33.84 -0.25 -2.84
C LEU A 273 34.69 -0.81 -4.00
N GLY A 274 35.93 -0.31 -4.13
CA GLY A 274 36.92 -0.80 -5.09
C GLY A 274 36.40 -0.79 -6.53
N LYS A 275 36.49 -1.93 -7.21
CA LYS A 275 36.02 -2.10 -8.60
C LYS A 275 34.52 -1.85 -8.81
N TYR A 276 33.73 -1.78 -7.75
CA TYR A 276 32.30 -1.53 -7.82
C TYR A 276 31.93 -0.04 -7.76
N SER A 277 32.89 0.83 -7.49
CA SER A 277 32.66 2.29 -7.40
C SER A 277 32.07 2.87 -8.68
N ASP A 278 32.49 2.38 -9.84
CA ASP A 278 32.07 2.87 -11.16
C ASP A 278 30.64 2.48 -11.53
N TYR A 279 30.00 1.56 -10.77
CA TYR A 279 28.62 1.10 -10.99
C TYR A 279 27.61 1.81 -10.09
N ILE A 280 28.07 2.72 -9.23
CA ILE A 280 27.20 3.45 -8.31
C ILE A 280 26.95 4.82 -8.92
N GLU A 281 25.74 5.02 -9.42
CA GLU A 281 25.27 6.33 -9.87
C GLU A 281 24.91 7.21 -8.67
N ASP A 282 25.09 8.53 -8.80
CA ASP A 282 24.80 9.53 -7.77
C ASP A 282 23.28 9.74 -7.56
#